data_4485d23f6a4f48b283feb474790f999c
#
_entry.id   4485d23f6a4f48b283feb474790f999c
#
_cell.length_a   1.000
_cell.length_b   1.000
_cell.length_c   1.000
_cell.angle_alpha   90.00
_cell.angle_beta   90.00
_cell.angle_gamma   90.00
#
_symmetry.space_group_name_H-M   'P 1'
#
loop_
_entity.id
_entity.type
_entity.pdbx_description
1 polymer ?
#
loop_
_entity_poly.entity_id
_entity_poly.type
_entity_poly.pdbx_seq_one_letter_code
_entity_poly.pdbx_strand_id
1 'polypeptide(L)'
;EYGPNGWFSNWYPAVFTVDGVTYLNAEQYLMYQKALCCGDATTAGRVMENPDPKTVKLLGRAITPYDEGKWAAVRQEVIYRGLLAKFGQNSGLKHQLLATGDALIAECSPNDRIWGIGIPLEDPRHQDPAQWQGQSILGNALMRVRETLRSEE
;
A
#
# COMPACT_ATOMS: atom_id res chain seq x y z
N GLU A 1 16.21 6.94 -0.75
CA GLU A 1 16.54 6.67 0.65
C GLU A 1 15.26 6.72 1.49
N TYR A 2 15.05 5.71 2.32
CA TYR A 2 13.86 5.60 3.15
C TYR A 2 14.16 6.19 4.53
N GLY A 3 13.34 7.09 5.04
CA GLY A 3 13.49 7.64 6.39
C GLY A 3 13.21 6.62 7.49
N PRO A 4 13.13 7.07 8.77
CA PRO A 4 12.93 6.17 9.92
C PRO A 4 11.68 5.29 9.82
N ASN A 5 10.65 5.75 9.10
CA ASN A 5 9.40 5.00 8.88
C ASN A 5 9.28 4.48 7.45
N GLY A 6 10.40 4.36 6.73
CA GLY A 6 10.40 3.94 5.33
C GLY A 6 9.78 2.57 5.09
N TRP A 7 9.83 1.69 6.07
CA TRP A 7 9.25 0.35 6.00
C TRP A 7 7.72 0.34 5.85
N PHE A 8 7.05 1.43 6.14
CA PHE A 8 5.63 1.60 5.86
C PHE A 8 5.36 1.77 4.35
N SER A 9 6.32 2.31 3.60
CA SER A 9 6.14 2.62 2.19
C SER A 9 5.88 1.36 1.36
N ASN A 10 4.97 1.47 0.39
CA ASN A 10 4.77 0.42 -0.60
C ASN A 10 6.00 0.17 -1.48
N TRP A 11 6.93 1.13 -1.53
CA TRP A 11 8.16 1.01 -2.31
C TRP A 11 9.28 0.28 -1.56
N TYR A 12 9.16 0.14 -0.25
CA TYR A 12 10.17 -0.52 0.57
C TYR A 12 10.37 -1.97 0.12
N PRO A 13 11.62 -2.41 -0.09
CA PRO A 13 11.90 -3.78 -0.52
C PRO A 13 11.43 -4.80 0.53
N ALA A 14 10.52 -5.65 0.14
CA ALA A 14 10.02 -6.72 1.00
C ALA A 14 9.41 -7.81 0.13
N VAL A 15 9.96 -9.01 0.21
CA VAL A 15 9.46 -10.15 -0.56
C VAL A 15 8.30 -10.80 0.20
N PHE A 16 7.20 -11.03 -0.49
CA PHE A 16 6.05 -11.74 0.07
C PHE A 16 5.26 -12.42 -1.03
N THR A 17 4.47 -13.43 -0.65
CA THR A 17 3.66 -14.23 -1.58
C THR A 17 2.18 -14.13 -1.23
N VAL A 18 1.34 -13.91 -2.23
CA VAL A 18 -0.12 -13.90 -2.12
C VAL A 18 -0.67 -14.79 -3.24
N ASP A 19 -1.50 -15.76 -2.87
CA ASP A 19 -2.13 -16.69 -3.82
C ASP A 19 -1.13 -17.34 -4.80
N GLY A 20 0.04 -17.70 -4.28
CA GLY A 20 1.08 -18.38 -5.07
C GLY A 20 1.95 -17.46 -5.93
N VAL A 21 1.71 -16.15 -5.94
CA VAL A 21 2.52 -15.17 -6.68
C VAL A 21 3.41 -14.42 -5.72
N THR A 22 4.71 -14.34 -6.05
CA THR A 22 5.71 -13.67 -5.21
C THR A 22 6.02 -12.29 -5.74
N TYR A 23 6.00 -11.31 -4.84
CA TYR A 23 6.24 -9.90 -5.14
C TYR A 23 7.48 -9.39 -4.43
N LEU A 24 8.13 -8.37 -5.00
CA LEU A 24 9.36 -7.78 -4.47
C LEU A 24 9.11 -6.55 -3.60
N ASN A 25 7.95 -5.95 -3.73
CA ASN A 25 7.49 -4.81 -2.93
C ASN A 25 5.97 -4.69 -3.06
N ALA A 26 5.38 -3.89 -2.17
CA ALA A 26 3.92 -3.74 -2.16
C ALA A 26 3.39 -2.97 -3.38
N GLU A 27 4.17 -2.05 -3.95
CA GLU A 27 3.78 -1.34 -5.17
C GLU A 27 3.59 -2.32 -6.35
N GLN A 28 4.51 -3.27 -6.51
CA GLN A 28 4.39 -4.30 -7.55
C GLN A 28 3.11 -5.12 -7.37
N TYR A 29 2.84 -5.55 -6.15
CA TYR A 29 1.59 -6.26 -5.82
C TYR A 29 0.36 -5.42 -6.19
N LEU A 30 0.33 -4.18 -5.75
CA LEU A 30 -0.82 -3.30 -5.91
C LEU A 30 -1.11 -3.01 -7.38
N MET A 31 -0.08 -2.70 -8.19
CA MET A 31 -0.26 -2.39 -9.61
C MET A 31 -0.58 -3.63 -10.43
N TYR A 32 -0.04 -4.79 -10.05
CA TYR A 32 -0.42 -6.06 -10.66
C TYR A 32 -1.92 -6.33 -10.44
N GLN A 33 -2.41 -6.20 -9.21
CA GLN A 33 -3.81 -6.41 -8.88
C GLN A 33 -4.72 -5.39 -9.60
N LYS A 34 -4.30 -4.15 -9.69
CA LYS A 34 -5.03 -3.10 -10.39
C LYS A 34 -5.16 -3.42 -11.88
N ALA A 35 -4.08 -3.83 -12.52
CA ALA A 35 -4.09 -4.23 -13.93
C ALA A 35 -5.03 -5.41 -14.17
N LEU A 36 -4.96 -6.45 -13.34
CA LEU A 36 -5.86 -7.59 -13.46
C LEU A 36 -7.32 -7.20 -13.23
N CYS A 37 -7.58 -6.34 -12.25
CA CYS A 37 -8.93 -5.83 -11.96
C CYS A 37 -9.54 -5.14 -13.19
N CYS A 38 -8.74 -4.38 -13.92
CA CYS A 38 -9.17 -3.65 -15.12
C CYS A 38 -9.09 -4.49 -16.40
N GLY A 39 -8.67 -5.76 -16.31
CA GLY A 39 -8.58 -6.66 -17.47
C GLY A 39 -7.36 -6.43 -18.36
N ASP A 40 -6.33 -5.74 -17.88
CA ASP A 40 -5.11 -5.44 -18.63
C ASP A 40 -3.99 -6.43 -18.31
N ALA A 41 -4.08 -7.64 -18.87
CA ALA A 41 -3.10 -8.70 -18.63
C ALA A 41 -1.70 -8.33 -19.15
N THR A 42 -1.60 -7.54 -20.21
CA THR A 42 -0.32 -7.11 -20.77
C THR A 42 0.45 -6.22 -19.78
N THR A 43 -0.21 -5.20 -19.22
CA THR A 43 0.40 -4.34 -18.21
C THR A 43 0.71 -5.13 -16.94
N ALA A 44 -0.15 -6.05 -16.51
CA ALA A 44 0.11 -6.91 -15.36
C ALA A 44 1.41 -7.70 -15.56
N GLY A 45 1.63 -8.27 -16.73
CA GLY A 45 2.88 -8.99 -17.05
C GLY A 45 4.10 -8.07 -16.98
N ARG A 46 4.01 -6.86 -17.50
CA ARG A 46 5.09 -5.87 -17.46
C ARG A 46 5.44 -5.46 -16.02
N VAL A 47 4.45 -5.28 -15.18
CA VAL A 47 4.65 -4.98 -13.76
C VAL A 47 5.48 -6.08 -13.10
N MET A 48 5.19 -7.33 -13.38
CA MET A 48 5.92 -8.47 -12.77
C MET A 48 7.34 -8.61 -13.27
N GLU A 49 7.67 -8.04 -14.42
CA GLU A 49 9.03 -8.04 -14.98
C GLU A 49 9.92 -6.93 -14.39
N ASN A 50 9.34 -6.00 -13.62
CA ASN A 50 10.06 -4.82 -13.13
C ASN A 50 10.17 -4.82 -11.61
N PRO A 51 11.41 -4.83 -11.07
CA PRO A 51 11.62 -4.73 -9.63
C PRO A 51 11.55 -3.29 -9.09
N ASP A 52 11.67 -2.29 -9.96
CA ASP A 52 11.72 -0.88 -9.56
C ASP A 52 10.31 -0.32 -9.32
N PRO A 53 9.97 0.09 -8.08
CA PRO A 53 8.63 0.59 -7.77
C PRO A 53 8.27 1.87 -8.53
N LYS A 54 9.25 2.70 -8.88
CA LYS A 54 9.01 3.92 -9.68
C LYS A 54 8.50 3.56 -11.07
N THR A 55 9.15 2.60 -11.73
CA THR A 55 8.73 2.09 -13.03
C THR A 55 7.36 1.44 -12.93
N VAL A 56 7.13 0.64 -11.90
CA VAL A 56 5.85 -0.02 -11.64
C VAL A 56 4.72 1.01 -11.46
N LYS A 57 4.97 2.09 -10.77
CA LYS A 57 4.00 3.18 -10.60
C LYS A 57 3.61 3.79 -11.95
N LEU A 58 4.59 4.02 -12.83
CA LEU A 58 4.32 4.55 -14.18
C LEU A 58 3.51 3.56 -15.00
N LEU A 59 3.80 2.27 -14.92
CA LEU A 59 3.02 1.23 -15.58
C LEU A 59 1.57 1.22 -15.06
N GLY A 60 1.39 1.41 -13.77
CA GLY A 60 0.06 1.51 -13.17
C GLY A 60 -0.78 2.66 -13.72
N ARG A 61 -0.15 3.77 -14.08
CA ARG A 61 -0.83 4.89 -14.72
C ARG A 61 -1.16 4.63 -16.18
N ALA A 62 -0.52 3.66 -16.81
CA ALA A 62 -0.73 3.30 -18.21
C ALA A 62 -1.73 2.14 -18.39
N ILE A 63 -2.33 1.65 -17.33
CA ILE A 63 -3.34 0.58 -17.41
C ILE A 63 -4.50 1.02 -18.30
N THR A 64 -4.85 0.16 -19.28
CA THR A 64 -5.92 0.42 -20.23
C THR A 64 -6.67 -0.87 -20.61
N PRO A 65 -8.04 -0.87 -20.62
CA PRO A 65 -8.87 0.24 -20.15
C PRO A 65 -8.83 0.37 -18.63
N TYR A 66 -8.83 1.61 -18.13
CA TYR A 66 -8.91 1.84 -16.69
C TYR A 66 -10.37 2.01 -16.25
N ASP A 67 -10.77 1.29 -15.22
CA ASP A 67 -12.12 1.36 -14.66
C ASP A 67 -12.02 1.73 -13.17
N GLU A 68 -12.23 3.01 -12.87
CA GLU A 68 -12.18 3.54 -11.50
C GLU A 68 -13.22 2.89 -10.60
N GLY A 69 -14.43 2.62 -11.12
CA GLY A 69 -15.49 2.00 -10.33
C GLY A 69 -15.12 0.59 -9.87
N LYS A 70 -14.56 -0.23 -10.75
CA LYS A 70 -14.11 -1.57 -10.40
C LYS A 70 -12.97 -1.54 -9.41
N TRP A 71 -11.97 -0.68 -9.64
CA TRP A 71 -10.80 -0.59 -8.77
C TRP A 71 -11.17 -0.06 -7.38
N ALA A 72 -11.97 1.01 -7.32
CA ALA A 72 -12.41 1.59 -6.05
C ALA A 72 -13.21 0.58 -5.20
N ALA A 73 -13.96 -0.32 -5.85
CA ALA A 73 -14.76 -1.32 -5.14
C ALA A 73 -13.90 -2.36 -4.40
N VAL A 74 -12.66 -2.63 -4.85
CA VAL A 74 -11.84 -3.73 -4.32
C VAL A 74 -10.51 -3.27 -3.70
N ARG A 75 -10.04 -2.04 -3.96
CA ARG A 75 -8.67 -1.63 -3.59
C ARG A 75 -8.39 -1.69 -2.09
N GLN A 76 -9.38 -1.45 -1.23
CA GLN A 76 -9.17 -1.53 0.22
C GLN A 76 -8.87 -2.96 0.68
N GLU A 77 -9.61 -3.94 0.18
CA GLU A 77 -9.35 -5.35 0.48
C GLU A 77 -8.07 -5.84 -0.19
N VAL A 78 -7.79 -5.39 -1.41
CA VAL A 78 -6.57 -5.76 -2.13
C VAL A 78 -5.35 -5.31 -1.35
N ILE A 79 -5.28 -4.04 -0.92
CA ILE A 79 -4.12 -3.56 -0.18
C ILE A 79 -4.01 -4.21 1.20
N TYR A 80 -5.12 -4.45 1.87
CA TYR A 80 -5.10 -5.15 3.15
C TYR A 80 -4.47 -6.54 3.03
N ARG A 81 -4.89 -7.33 2.04
CA ARG A 81 -4.34 -8.68 1.81
C ARG A 81 -2.85 -8.65 1.50
N GLY A 82 -2.41 -7.70 0.68
CA GLY A 82 -1.00 -7.55 0.33
C GLY A 82 -0.14 -7.15 1.53
N LEU A 83 -0.61 -6.18 2.30
CA LEU A 83 0.12 -5.73 3.50
C LEU A 83 0.11 -6.78 4.61
N LEU A 84 -0.97 -7.54 4.75
CA LEU A 84 -1.01 -8.66 5.69
C LEU A 84 0.07 -9.69 5.34
N ALA A 85 0.25 -9.99 4.06
CA ALA A 85 1.31 -10.87 3.59
C ALA A 85 2.70 -10.26 3.81
N LYS A 86 2.90 -8.98 3.45
CA LYS A 86 4.17 -8.27 3.62
C LYS A 86 4.64 -8.31 5.07
N PHE A 87 3.79 -7.92 5.99
CA PHE A 87 4.14 -7.83 7.41
C PHE A 87 4.06 -9.18 8.13
N GLY A 88 3.17 -10.06 7.70
CA GLY A 88 3.06 -11.39 8.30
C GLY A 88 4.19 -12.33 7.91
N GLN A 89 4.75 -12.17 6.72
CA GLN A 89 5.82 -13.03 6.19
C GLN A 89 7.23 -12.49 6.46
N ASN A 90 7.37 -11.29 6.99
CA ASN A 90 8.65 -10.64 7.28
C ASN A 90 8.69 -10.26 8.76
N SER A 91 9.31 -11.11 9.59
CA SER A 91 9.28 -10.99 11.06
C SER A 91 9.79 -9.65 11.58
N GLY A 92 10.83 -9.08 10.97
CA GLY A 92 11.35 -7.76 11.34
C GLY A 92 10.34 -6.65 11.08
N LEU A 93 9.64 -6.70 9.94
CA LEU A 93 8.60 -5.74 9.60
C LEU A 93 7.39 -5.90 10.52
N LYS A 94 6.99 -7.13 10.81
CA LYS A 94 5.91 -7.42 11.78
C LYS A 94 6.23 -6.80 13.13
N HIS A 95 7.46 -7.00 13.63
CA HIS A 95 7.89 -6.44 14.90
C HIS A 95 7.78 -4.91 14.90
N GLN A 96 8.25 -4.25 13.84
CA GLN A 96 8.18 -2.79 13.73
C GLN A 96 6.73 -2.29 13.71
N LEU A 97 5.85 -2.95 12.98
CA LEU A 97 4.44 -2.56 12.92
C LEU A 97 3.76 -2.70 14.29
N LEU A 98 3.97 -3.83 14.97
CA LEU A 98 3.39 -4.06 16.29
C LEU A 98 3.95 -3.08 17.34
N ALA A 99 5.21 -2.67 17.20
CA ALA A 99 5.84 -1.71 18.12
C ALA A 99 5.20 -0.31 18.04
N THR A 100 4.44 0.01 16.99
CA THR A 100 3.71 1.28 16.91
C THR A 100 2.55 1.37 17.90
N GLY A 101 2.15 0.26 18.52
CA GLY A 101 1.08 0.21 19.53
C GLY A 101 -0.26 0.62 18.95
N ASP A 102 -0.84 1.70 19.47
CA ASP A 102 -2.13 2.23 19.03
C ASP A 102 -1.99 3.56 18.27
N ALA A 103 -0.78 3.91 17.83
CA ALA A 103 -0.56 5.16 17.10
C ALA A 103 -1.34 5.18 15.78
N LEU A 104 -1.82 6.36 15.40
CA LEU A 104 -2.41 6.57 14.09
C LEU A 104 -1.31 6.49 13.03
N ILE A 105 -1.60 5.79 11.94
CA ILE A 105 -0.69 5.65 10.81
C ILE A 105 -1.33 6.33 9.60
N ALA A 106 -0.59 7.25 8.98
CA ALA A 106 -1.09 8.00 7.83
C ALA A 106 0.06 8.37 6.90
N GLU A 107 -0.24 8.43 5.60
CA GLU A 107 0.68 8.95 4.59
C GLU A 107 0.39 10.44 4.38
N CYS A 108 1.35 11.29 4.76
CA CYS A 108 1.23 12.74 4.62
C CYS A 108 1.67 13.15 3.21
N SER A 109 0.77 12.97 2.24
CA SER A 109 0.99 13.33 0.85
C SER A 109 -0.05 14.36 0.40
N PRO A 110 0.38 15.60 0.02
CA PRO A 110 -0.56 16.63 -0.43
C PRO A 110 -1.21 16.30 -1.76
N ASN A 111 -0.59 15.43 -2.54
CA ASN A 111 -1.04 15.09 -3.89
C ASN A 111 -1.80 13.77 -3.96
N ASP A 112 -1.99 13.09 -2.83
CA ASP A 112 -2.64 11.79 -2.79
C ASP A 112 -3.80 11.79 -1.80
N ARG A 113 -5.01 11.93 -2.32
CA ARG A 113 -6.24 11.94 -1.54
C ARG A 113 -6.90 10.56 -1.44
N ILE A 114 -6.32 9.56 -2.04
CA ILE A 114 -6.81 8.18 -2.01
C ILE A 114 -6.03 7.38 -0.96
N TRP A 115 -4.74 7.19 -1.18
CA TRP A 115 -3.88 6.41 -0.28
C TRP A 115 -3.41 7.20 0.93
N GLY A 116 -3.22 8.52 0.76
CA GLY A 116 -2.77 9.44 1.79
C GLY A 116 -3.89 10.31 2.35
N ILE A 117 -3.51 11.26 3.19
CA ILE A 117 -4.43 12.18 3.85
C ILE A 117 -4.64 13.48 3.07
N GLY A 118 -3.93 13.67 1.96
CA GLY A 118 -4.06 14.86 1.12
C GLY A 118 -3.46 16.13 1.74
N ILE A 119 -2.64 16.00 2.78
CA ILE A 119 -2.03 17.10 3.53
C ILE A 119 -0.56 16.77 3.77
N PRO A 120 0.38 17.71 3.58
CA PRO A 120 1.79 17.47 3.85
C PRO A 120 2.10 17.43 5.34
N LEU A 121 3.22 16.82 5.71
CA LEU A 121 3.66 16.68 7.10
C LEU A 121 3.86 18.05 7.79
N GLU A 122 4.21 19.08 7.04
CA GLU A 122 4.44 20.44 7.54
C GLU A 122 3.14 21.15 7.95
N ASP A 123 1.99 20.67 7.48
CA ASP A 123 0.68 21.25 7.81
C ASP A 123 0.18 20.67 9.13
N PRO A 124 -0.08 21.52 10.17
CA PRO A 124 -0.52 21.01 11.48
C PRO A 124 -1.85 20.25 11.46
N ARG A 125 -2.65 20.39 10.40
CA ARG A 125 -3.91 19.63 10.25
C ARG A 125 -3.68 18.12 10.14
N HIS A 126 -2.44 17.67 9.86
CA HIS A 126 -2.14 16.23 9.84
C HIS A 126 -2.38 15.56 11.20
N GLN A 127 -2.33 16.33 12.29
CA GLN A 127 -2.53 15.81 13.65
C GLN A 127 -4.01 15.62 14.02
N ASP A 128 -4.92 16.13 13.20
CA ASP A 128 -6.36 16.02 13.45
C ASP A 128 -7.03 15.27 12.26
N PRO A 129 -7.39 13.97 12.43
CA PRO A 129 -8.02 13.21 11.36
C PRO A 129 -9.29 13.83 10.80
N ALA A 130 -10.03 14.64 11.60
CA ALA A 130 -11.22 15.32 11.14
C ALA A 130 -10.93 16.38 10.07
N GLN A 131 -9.67 16.84 9.95
CA GLN A 131 -9.23 17.82 8.96
C GLN A 131 -8.51 17.21 7.76
N TRP A 132 -8.37 15.89 7.71
CA TRP A 132 -7.74 15.22 6.57
C TRP A 132 -8.58 15.39 5.30
N GLN A 133 -7.88 15.63 4.18
CA GLN A 133 -8.49 15.84 2.87
C GLN A 133 -8.41 14.61 1.96
N GLY A 134 -7.93 13.48 2.49
CA GLY A 134 -7.79 12.22 1.77
C GLY A 134 -8.38 11.07 2.53
N GLN A 135 -8.58 9.94 1.84
CA GLN A 135 -9.21 8.74 2.38
C GLN A 135 -8.28 7.93 3.30
N SER A 136 -6.97 8.17 3.25
CA SER A 136 -5.96 7.46 4.05
C SER A 136 -6.08 5.93 3.96
N ILE A 137 -6.30 5.40 2.75
CA ILE A 137 -6.50 3.95 2.56
C ILE A 137 -5.27 3.16 3.02
N LEU A 138 -4.06 3.67 2.72
CA LEU A 138 -2.82 3.00 3.13
C LEU A 138 -2.68 2.93 4.65
N GLY A 139 -2.85 4.05 5.35
CA GLY A 139 -2.74 4.10 6.80
C GLY A 139 -3.80 3.24 7.48
N ASN A 140 -5.02 3.30 7.00
CA ASN A 140 -6.12 2.47 7.53
C ASN A 140 -5.86 0.99 7.33
N ALA A 141 -5.31 0.59 6.17
CA ALA A 141 -4.95 -0.81 5.91
C ALA A 141 -3.83 -1.27 6.85
N LEU A 142 -2.81 -0.45 7.07
CA LEU A 142 -1.71 -0.76 8.00
C LEU A 142 -2.21 -0.95 9.43
N MET A 143 -3.12 -0.10 9.89
CA MET A 143 -3.72 -0.23 11.23
C MET A 143 -4.57 -1.51 11.33
N ARG A 144 -5.31 -1.86 10.29
CA ARG A 144 -6.09 -3.10 10.23
C ARG A 144 -5.18 -4.34 10.25
N VAL A 145 -4.09 -4.31 9.49
CA VAL A 145 -3.08 -5.40 9.49
C VAL A 145 -2.47 -5.54 10.88
N ARG A 146 -2.11 -4.42 11.51
CA ARG A 146 -1.57 -4.41 12.87
C ARG A 146 -2.51 -5.12 13.85
N GLU A 147 -3.79 -4.81 13.80
CA GLU A 147 -4.79 -5.43 14.66
C GLU A 147 -4.91 -6.93 14.41
N THR A 148 -4.93 -7.35 13.14
CA THR A 148 -4.99 -8.76 12.76
C THR A 148 -3.76 -9.51 13.28
N LEU A 149 -2.55 -8.99 13.07
CA LEU A 149 -1.31 -9.63 13.53
C LEU A 149 -1.21 -9.67 15.05
N ARG A 150 -1.70 -8.63 15.73
CA ARG A 150 -1.74 -8.58 17.19
C ARG A 150 -2.63 -9.68 17.77
N SER A 151 -3.79 -9.93 17.12
CA SER A 151 -4.73 -10.96 17.60
C SER A 151 -4.25 -12.38 17.38
N GLU A 152 -3.22 -12.58 16.55
CA GLU A 152 -2.61 -13.89 16.30
C GLU A 152 -1.50 -14.26 17.30
N GLU A 153 -1.15 -13.38 18.24
CA GLU A 153 -0.10 -13.61 19.25
C GLU A 153 -0.56 -14.36 20.50
#